data_7102d809c34a23df76a3591bb90b02a6
#
_entry.id   7102d809c34a23df76a3591bb90b02a6
#
_cell.length_a   1.000
_cell.length_b   1.000
_cell.length_c   1.000
_cell.angle_alpha   90.00
_cell.angle_beta   90.00
_cell.angle_gamma   90.00
#
_symmetry.space_group_name_H-M   'P 1'
#
loop_
_entity.id
_entity.type
_entity.pdbx_description
1 polymer ?
#
loop_
_entity_poly.entity_id
_entity_poly.type
_entity_poly.pdbx_seq_one_letter_code
_entity_poly.pdbx_strand_id
1 'polypeptide(L)'
;MEIRLAEKHKLIEVLYVIRECSRQLLEKGIKYWNNSLADYNDISEDIANQFVYLLVIDRVTIGTVTIKPDKSNPKTLVISRLAIYPPYQKRGLAPQVLSFAEDLARKNGSTILKGTTPIEDKSLGQLLEENGFINQGSENEAPDEFISIKFEKRIV
;
A
#
# COMPACT_ATOMS: atom_id res chain seq x y z
N MET A 1 12.96 -8.26 -8.70
CA MET A 1 11.58 -8.40 -8.17
C MET A 1 10.60 -8.20 -9.30
N GLU A 2 9.64 -9.08 -9.39
CA GLU A 2 8.54 -8.98 -10.35
C GLU A 2 7.30 -8.45 -9.63
N ILE A 3 6.55 -7.56 -10.27
CA ILE A 3 5.26 -7.04 -9.76
C ILE A 3 4.18 -7.45 -10.76
N ARG A 4 3.21 -8.22 -10.29
CA ARG A 4 2.15 -8.73 -11.17
C ARG A 4 0.79 -8.75 -10.48
N LEU A 5 -0.28 -8.73 -11.26
CA LEU A 5 -1.64 -8.80 -10.73
C LEU A 5 -1.88 -10.08 -9.93
N ALA A 6 -2.54 -9.94 -8.80
CA ALA A 6 -2.94 -11.07 -7.98
C ALA A 6 -4.18 -11.74 -8.58
N GLU A 7 -4.13 -13.06 -8.73
CA GLU A 7 -5.27 -13.86 -9.11
C GLU A 7 -6.01 -14.32 -7.84
N LYS A 8 -7.27 -14.72 -7.98
CA LYS A 8 -8.12 -15.12 -6.85
C LYS A 8 -7.51 -16.20 -5.97
N HIS A 9 -6.80 -17.15 -6.55
CA HIS A 9 -6.18 -18.24 -5.79
C HIS A 9 -4.99 -17.78 -4.94
N LYS A 10 -4.56 -16.53 -5.08
CA LYS A 10 -3.46 -15.94 -4.30
C LYS A 10 -3.94 -15.16 -3.07
N LEU A 11 -5.24 -15.14 -2.81
CA LEU A 11 -5.80 -14.39 -1.69
C LEU A 11 -5.14 -14.73 -0.35
N ILE A 12 -4.90 -16.02 -0.09
CA ILE A 12 -4.29 -16.46 1.16
C ILE A 12 -2.87 -15.90 1.32
N GLU A 13 -2.09 -15.87 0.24
CA GLU A 13 -0.75 -15.30 0.27
C GLU A 13 -0.78 -13.80 0.56
N VAL A 14 -1.71 -13.08 -0.06
CA VAL A 14 -1.90 -11.65 0.17
C VAL A 14 -2.25 -11.39 1.64
N LEU A 15 -3.22 -12.12 2.17
CA LEU A 15 -3.63 -12.00 3.56
C LEU A 15 -2.49 -12.30 4.53
N TYR A 16 -1.71 -13.34 4.23
CA TYR A 16 -0.59 -13.72 5.08
C TYR A 16 0.44 -12.59 5.20
N VAL A 17 0.83 -12.00 4.07
CA VAL A 17 1.80 -10.91 4.06
C VAL A 17 1.26 -9.69 4.84
N ILE A 18 0.01 -9.32 4.59
CA ILE A 18 -0.61 -8.19 5.29
C ILE A 18 -0.64 -8.43 6.79
N ARG A 19 -1.03 -9.62 7.22
CA ARG A 19 -1.12 -9.97 8.65
C ARG A 19 0.24 -10.01 9.32
N GLU A 20 1.28 -10.50 8.63
CA GLU A 20 2.63 -10.49 9.17
C GLU A 20 3.16 -9.06 9.34
N CYS A 21 2.89 -8.18 8.40
CA CYS A 21 3.26 -6.77 8.53
C CYS A 21 2.46 -6.08 9.63
N SER A 22 1.19 -6.39 9.76
CA SER A 22 0.33 -5.88 10.83
C SER A 22 0.86 -6.30 12.20
N ARG A 23 1.26 -7.56 12.33
CA ARG A 23 1.84 -8.07 13.58
C ARG A 23 3.15 -7.34 13.92
N GLN A 24 3.99 -7.13 12.93
CA GLN A 24 5.25 -6.38 13.12
C GLN A 24 4.98 -4.95 13.62
N LEU A 25 4.02 -4.26 13.04
CA LEU A 25 3.64 -2.92 13.48
C LEU A 25 3.05 -2.93 14.89
N LEU A 26 2.23 -3.92 15.21
CA LEU A 26 1.63 -4.05 16.52
C LEU A 26 2.69 -4.26 17.61
N GLU A 27 3.75 -5.00 17.32
CA GLU A 27 4.89 -5.18 18.23
C GLU A 27 5.57 -3.84 18.55
N LYS A 28 5.47 -2.87 17.64
CA LYS A 28 5.97 -1.50 17.83
C LYS A 28 4.92 -0.57 18.45
N GLY A 29 3.75 -1.09 18.83
CA GLY A 29 2.66 -0.30 19.37
C GLY A 29 1.81 0.42 18.33
N ILE A 30 1.97 0.10 17.04
CA ILE A 30 1.23 0.71 15.95
C ILE A 30 0.06 -0.21 15.55
N LYS A 31 -1.18 0.25 15.75
CA LYS A 31 -2.40 -0.54 15.52
C LYS A 31 -3.10 -0.21 14.20
N TYR A 32 -2.41 0.44 13.28
CA TYR A 32 -3.01 0.97 12.06
C TYR A 32 -3.63 -0.12 11.17
N TRP A 33 -2.96 -1.26 11.05
CA TRP A 33 -3.41 -2.36 10.20
C TRP A 33 -4.25 -3.35 11.01
N ASN A 34 -5.34 -2.83 11.58
CA ASN A 34 -6.29 -3.67 12.30
C ASN A 34 -7.20 -4.43 11.31
N ASN A 35 -8.29 -4.98 11.83
CA ASN A 35 -9.22 -5.82 11.07
C ASN A 35 -9.74 -5.19 9.78
N SER A 36 -9.90 -3.86 9.72
CA SER A 36 -10.44 -3.21 8.53
C SER A 36 -9.51 -3.24 7.33
N LEU A 37 -8.18 -3.15 7.54
CA LEU A 37 -7.22 -3.20 6.43
C LEU A 37 -6.91 -4.63 5.98
N ALA A 38 -7.09 -5.60 6.87
CA ALA A 38 -6.86 -7.02 6.58
C ALA A 38 -8.18 -7.78 6.39
N ASP A 39 -9.24 -7.08 6.02
CA ASP A 39 -10.56 -7.68 5.82
C ASP A 39 -10.57 -8.57 4.58
N TYR A 40 -10.97 -9.82 4.79
CA TYR A 40 -11.03 -10.83 3.74
C TYR A 40 -11.91 -10.38 2.56
N ASN A 41 -13.09 -9.84 2.87
CA ASN A 41 -14.05 -9.47 1.83
C ASN A 41 -13.57 -8.30 0.99
N ASP A 42 -12.99 -7.28 1.63
CA ASP A 42 -12.47 -6.11 0.93
C ASP A 42 -11.30 -6.47 0.02
N ILE A 43 -10.40 -7.29 0.52
CA ILE A 43 -9.22 -7.72 -0.26
C ILE A 43 -9.66 -8.62 -1.42
N SER A 44 -10.61 -9.53 -1.17
CA SER A 44 -11.15 -10.41 -2.21
C SER A 44 -11.81 -9.59 -3.32
N GLU A 45 -12.57 -8.58 -2.97
CA GLU A 45 -13.20 -7.66 -3.94
C GLU A 45 -12.14 -6.89 -4.73
N ASP A 46 -11.12 -6.37 -4.07
CA ASP A 46 -10.04 -5.64 -4.74
C ASP A 46 -9.26 -6.55 -5.69
N ILE A 47 -9.06 -7.83 -5.34
CA ILE A 47 -8.44 -8.79 -6.25
C ILE A 47 -9.32 -9.02 -7.48
N ALA A 48 -10.62 -9.20 -7.27
CA ALA A 48 -11.56 -9.41 -8.38
C ALA A 48 -11.60 -8.21 -9.34
N ASN A 49 -11.41 -7.01 -8.81
CA ASN A 49 -11.36 -5.77 -9.60
C ASN A 49 -9.99 -5.47 -10.19
N GLN A 50 -9.02 -6.37 -10.01
CA GLN A 50 -7.65 -6.22 -10.55
C GLN A 50 -6.89 -5.02 -9.98
N PHE A 51 -7.08 -4.75 -8.69
CA PHE A 51 -6.39 -3.65 -8.00
C PHE A 51 -5.23 -4.14 -7.14
N VAL A 52 -5.08 -5.43 -6.92
CA VAL A 52 -4.06 -5.99 -6.03
C VAL A 52 -2.92 -6.57 -6.83
N TYR A 53 -1.70 -6.21 -6.45
CA TYR A 53 -0.48 -6.69 -7.08
C TYR A 53 0.33 -7.52 -6.10
N LEU A 54 1.00 -8.55 -6.61
CA LEU A 54 1.95 -9.35 -5.87
C LEU A 54 3.37 -8.87 -6.16
N LEU A 55 4.19 -8.86 -5.14
CA LEU A 55 5.63 -8.63 -5.25
C LEU A 55 6.30 -10.00 -5.13
N VAL A 56 7.02 -10.41 -6.17
CA VAL A 56 7.54 -11.79 -6.27
C VAL A 56 9.04 -11.78 -6.48
N ILE A 57 9.76 -12.58 -5.70
CA ILE A 57 11.18 -12.85 -5.86
C ILE A 57 11.38 -14.36 -5.86
N ASP A 58 12.05 -14.88 -6.89
CA ASP A 58 12.33 -16.32 -7.03
C ASP A 58 11.07 -17.19 -6.85
N ARG A 59 9.98 -16.76 -7.49
CA ARG A 59 8.67 -17.43 -7.47
C ARG A 59 7.96 -17.41 -6.11
N VAL A 60 8.48 -16.65 -5.16
CA VAL A 60 7.89 -16.52 -3.82
C VAL A 60 7.22 -15.14 -3.70
N THR A 61 5.99 -15.13 -3.24
CA THR A 61 5.30 -13.88 -2.93
C THR A 61 5.88 -13.29 -1.65
N ILE A 62 6.56 -12.15 -1.80
CA ILE A 62 7.23 -11.49 -0.67
C ILE A 62 6.54 -10.17 -0.28
N GLY A 63 5.51 -9.80 -0.98
CA GLY A 63 4.80 -8.57 -0.67
C GLY A 63 3.55 -8.40 -1.51
N THR A 64 2.83 -7.34 -1.20
CA THR A 64 1.61 -6.96 -1.92
C THR A 64 1.41 -5.45 -1.86
N VAL A 65 0.65 -4.93 -2.80
CA VAL A 65 0.22 -3.54 -2.81
C VAL A 65 -1.13 -3.45 -3.51
N THR A 66 -2.00 -2.60 -3.01
CA THR A 66 -3.29 -2.30 -3.67
C THR A 66 -3.18 -0.91 -4.27
N ILE A 67 -3.50 -0.81 -5.56
CA ILE A 67 -3.48 0.47 -6.28
C ILE A 67 -4.80 0.58 -7.04
N LYS A 68 -5.63 1.54 -6.65
CA LYS A 68 -6.95 1.68 -7.25
C LYS A 68 -7.36 3.13 -7.42
N PRO A 69 -8.30 3.43 -8.34
CA PRO A 69 -8.80 4.78 -8.51
C PRO A 69 -9.48 5.30 -7.24
N ASP A 70 -9.30 6.58 -6.95
CA ASP A 70 -10.02 7.25 -5.88
C ASP A 70 -11.49 7.39 -6.30
N LYS A 71 -12.41 7.08 -5.40
CA LYS A 71 -13.85 7.17 -5.67
C LYS A 71 -14.30 8.59 -5.96
N SER A 72 -13.66 9.58 -5.34
CA SER A 72 -14.05 10.99 -5.48
C SER A 72 -13.33 11.71 -6.60
N ASN A 73 -12.24 11.17 -7.14
CA ASN A 73 -11.45 11.81 -8.18
C ASN A 73 -10.85 10.80 -9.14
N PRO A 74 -11.40 10.64 -10.36
CA PRO A 74 -10.94 9.63 -11.32
C PRO A 74 -9.52 9.87 -11.84
N LYS A 75 -8.96 11.06 -11.63
CA LYS A 75 -7.57 11.38 -12.00
C LYS A 75 -6.56 11.04 -10.92
N THR A 76 -7.02 10.43 -9.83
CA THR A 76 -6.17 10.06 -8.70
C THR A 76 -6.15 8.54 -8.52
N LEU A 77 -4.94 7.98 -8.38
CA LEU A 77 -4.75 6.61 -7.92
C LEU A 77 -4.35 6.63 -6.45
N VAL A 78 -4.90 5.69 -5.70
CA VAL A 78 -4.60 5.53 -4.28
C VAL A 78 -3.78 4.26 -4.08
N ILE A 79 -2.62 4.42 -3.43
CA ILE A 79 -1.79 3.30 -3.00
C ILE A 79 -2.18 2.95 -1.57
N SER A 80 -2.50 1.69 -1.34
CA SER A 80 -2.83 1.21 0.00
C SER A 80 -2.30 -0.21 0.20
N ARG A 81 -2.29 -0.64 1.45
CA ARG A 81 -1.87 -2.00 1.82
C ARG A 81 -0.52 -2.40 1.21
N LEU A 82 0.42 -1.46 1.15
CA LEU A 82 1.80 -1.78 0.77
C LEU A 82 2.44 -2.56 1.92
N ALA A 83 2.71 -3.81 1.67
CA ALA A 83 3.24 -4.72 2.67
C ALA A 83 4.36 -5.55 2.08
N ILE A 84 5.53 -5.51 2.72
CA ILE A 84 6.67 -6.34 2.34
C ILE A 84 6.95 -7.27 3.50
N TYR A 85 6.97 -8.57 3.23
CA TYR A 85 7.24 -9.60 4.24
C TYR A 85 8.52 -9.24 5.01
N PRO A 86 8.50 -9.25 6.35
CA PRO A 86 9.60 -8.68 7.16
C PRO A 86 11.02 -9.08 6.77
N PRO A 87 11.33 -10.35 6.44
CA PRO A 87 12.69 -10.71 6.04
C PRO A 87 13.19 -10.03 4.76
N TYR A 88 12.29 -9.48 3.96
CA TYR A 88 12.62 -8.80 2.69
C TYR A 88 12.61 -7.29 2.80
N GLN A 89 12.35 -6.74 3.97
CA GLN A 89 12.37 -5.30 4.19
C GLN A 89 13.80 -4.76 4.21
N LYS A 90 13.93 -3.43 4.03
CA LYS A 90 15.21 -2.71 4.04
C LYS A 90 16.16 -3.16 2.92
N ARG A 91 15.61 -3.60 1.80
CA ARG A 91 16.38 -4.02 0.61
C ARG A 91 16.12 -3.13 -0.60
N GLY A 92 15.52 -1.96 -0.41
CA GLY A 92 15.22 -1.04 -1.51
C GLY A 92 14.05 -1.47 -2.39
N LEU A 93 13.17 -2.33 -1.90
CA LEU A 93 12.05 -2.84 -2.70
C LEU A 93 10.87 -1.85 -2.74
N ALA A 94 10.58 -1.16 -1.63
CA ALA A 94 9.47 -0.22 -1.58
C ALA A 94 9.61 0.93 -2.59
N PRO A 95 10.79 1.54 -2.80
CA PRO A 95 10.95 2.52 -3.87
C PRO A 95 10.61 1.98 -5.25
N GLN A 96 10.90 0.71 -5.52
CA GLN A 96 10.54 0.07 -6.79
C GLN A 96 9.02 -0.04 -6.95
N VAL A 97 8.30 -0.32 -5.87
CA VAL A 97 6.84 -0.38 -5.88
C VAL A 97 6.25 1.00 -6.15
N LEU A 98 6.80 2.04 -5.52
CA LEU A 98 6.35 3.42 -5.76
C LEU A 98 6.59 3.85 -7.20
N SER A 99 7.73 3.47 -7.78
CA SER A 99 8.02 3.71 -9.19
C SER A 99 7.03 3.01 -10.11
N PHE A 100 6.70 1.76 -9.79
CA PHE A 100 5.68 1.00 -10.53
C PHE A 100 4.33 1.70 -10.46
N ALA A 101 3.92 2.19 -9.29
CA ALA A 101 2.65 2.90 -9.13
C ALA A 101 2.62 4.19 -9.95
N GLU A 102 3.74 4.89 -10.02
CA GLU A 102 3.88 6.09 -10.84
C GLU A 102 3.72 5.79 -12.32
N ASP A 103 4.36 4.73 -12.81
CA ASP A 103 4.23 4.31 -14.21
C ASP A 103 2.80 3.89 -14.52
N LEU A 104 2.15 3.19 -13.60
CA LEU A 104 0.74 2.80 -13.74
C LEU A 104 -0.16 4.04 -13.82
N ALA A 105 0.11 5.04 -12.99
CA ALA A 105 -0.63 6.29 -13.01
C ALA A 105 -0.52 6.99 -14.37
N ARG A 106 0.70 7.09 -14.91
CA ARG A 106 0.91 7.66 -16.25
C ARG A 106 0.14 6.90 -17.31
N LYS A 107 0.19 5.58 -17.26
CA LYS A 107 -0.50 4.71 -18.22
C LYS A 107 -2.00 4.90 -18.20
N ASN A 108 -2.57 5.13 -17.01
CA ASN A 108 -4.00 5.32 -16.83
C ASN A 108 -4.46 6.76 -17.00
N GLY A 109 -3.55 7.70 -17.28
CA GLY A 109 -3.89 9.11 -17.40
C GLY A 109 -4.18 9.78 -16.06
N SER A 110 -3.73 9.17 -14.95
CA SER A 110 -3.87 9.75 -13.63
C SER A 110 -2.81 10.83 -13.41
N THR A 111 -3.19 11.88 -12.71
CA THR A 111 -2.31 13.03 -12.46
C THR A 111 -1.83 13.12 -11.03
N ILE A 112 -2.41 12.33 -10.12
CA ILE A 112 -2.08 12.35 -8.71
C ILE A 112 -2.00 10.92 -8.20
N LEU A 113 -0.97 10.63 -7.40
CA LEU A 113 -0.88 9.45 -6.54
C LEU A 113 -1.12 9.87 -5.11
N LYS A 114 -1.92 9.11 -4.38
CA LYS A 114 -2.17 9.30 -2.95
C LYS A 114 -1.74 8.09 -2.14
N GLY A 115 -1.29 8.34 -0.92
CA GLY A 115 -1.05 7.30 0.06
C GLY A 115 -1.25 7.85 1.45
N THR A 116 -1.52 6.98 2.41
CA THR A 116 -1.63 7.35 3.82
C THR A 116 -0.72 6.48 4.66
N THR A 117 -0.20 7.07 5.74
CA THR A 117 0.62 6.34 6.71
C THR A 117 0.09 6.60 8.11
N PRO A 118 0.22 5.63 9.04
CA PRO A 118 -0.01 5.94 10.45
C PRO A 118 0.99 7.02 10.90
N ILE A 119 0.55 7.94 11.73
CA ILE A 119 1.42 9.02 12.20
C ILE A 119 2.63 8.49 12.97
N GLU A 120 2.50 7.33 13.60
CA GLU A 120 3.57 6.69 14.35
C GLU A 120 4.61 6.02 13.44
N ASP A 121 4.26 5.70 12.20
CA ASP A 121 5.17 5.04 11.26
C ASP A 121 5.99 6.08 10.48
N LYS A 122 6.99 6.62 11.16
CA LYS A 122 7.84 7.66 10.58
C LYS A 122 8.72 7.14 9.44
N SER A 123 9.06 5.87 9.47
CA SER A 123 9.86 5.24 8.41
C SER A 123 9.15 5.27 7.07
N LEU A 124 7.87 4.94 7.07
CA LEU A 124 7.07 4.92 5.86
C LEU A 124 6.84 6.34 5.33
N GLY A 125 6.55 7.29 6.24
CA GLY A 125 6.41 8.70 5.87
C GLY A 125 7.67 9.25 5.23
N GLN A 126 8.83 8.97 5.82
CA GLN A 126 10.12 9.39 5.28
C GLN A 126 10.37 8.78 3.90
N LEU A 127 10.06 7.50 3.72
CA LEU A 127 10.20 6.82 2.44
C LEU A 127 9.36 7.53 1.36
N LEU A 128 8.12 7.89 1.67
CA LEU A 128 7.26 8.60 0.73
C LEU A 128 7.84 9.98 0.37
N GLU A 129 8.30 10.73 1.36
CA GLU A 129 8.90 12.04 1.11
C GLU A 129 10.16 11.94 0.26
N GLU A 130 11.02 10.95 0.51
CA GLU A 130 12.23 10.71 -0.29
C GLU A 130 11.90 10.34 -1.74
N ASN A 131 10.70 9.85 -1.99
CA ASN A 131 10.24 9.49 -3.33
C ASN A 131 9.29 10.51 -3.95
N GLY A 132 9.34 11.75 -3.45
CA GLY A 132 8.65 12.87 -4.06
C GLY A 132 7.22 13.10 -3.62
N PHE A 133 6.73 12.36 -2.63
CA PHE A 133 5.42 12.60 -2.06
C PHE A 133 5.46 13.77 -1.08
N ILE A 134 4.40 14.57 -1.07
CA ILE A 134 4.29 15.75 -0.23
C ILE A 134 3.26 15.49 0.86
N ASN A 135 3.65 15.76 2.10
CA ASN A 135 2.76 15.65 3.26
C ASN A 135 1.63 16.68 3.16
N GLN A 136 0.39 16.22 3.18
CA GLN A 136 -0.81 17.04 3.06
C GLN A 136 -1.50 17.25 4.42
N GLY A 137 -0.90 16.78 5.50
CA GLY A 137 -1.45 16.93 6.84
C GLY A 137 -2.04 15.64 7.40
N SER A 138 -2.42 15.72 8.66
CA SER A 138 -2.97 14.58 9.39
C SER A 138 -4.49 14.65 9.45
N GLU A 139 -5.12 13.47 9.57
CA GLU A 139 -6.55 13.36 9.84
C GLU A 139 -6.83 12.15 10.72
N ASN A 140 -7.96 12.20 11.43
CA ASN A 140 -8.44 11.07 12.20
C ASN A 140 -9.27 10.16 11.31
N GLU A 141 -8.99 8.86 11.37
CA GLU A 141 -9.78 7.86 10.64
C GLU A 141 -10.75 7.16 11.57
N ALA A 142 -12.04 7.29 11.27
CA ALA A 142 -13.07 6.54 11.97
C ALA A 142 -13.08 5.09 11.47
N PRO A 143 -13.51 4.09 12.28
CA PRO A 143 -14.05 4.23 13.63
C PRO A 143 -13.01 4.20 14.75
N ASP A 144 -11.76 3.89 14.45
CA ASP A 144 -10.74 3.56 15.45
C ASP A 144 -9.91 4.76 15.92
N GLU A 145 -10.25 5.95 15.47
CA GLU A 145 -9.57 7.20 15.82
C GLU A 145 -8.06 7.18 15.56
N PHE A 146 -7.63 6.43 14.55
CA PHE A 146 -6.24 6.48 14.14
C PHE A 146 -5.93 7.83 13.50
N ILE A 147 -4.76 8.34 13.82
CA ILE A 147 -4.25 9.53 13.13
C ILE A 147 -3.38 9.03 11.99
N SER A 148 -3.74 9.41 10.78
CA SER A 148 -2.95 9.13 9.60
C SER A 148 -2.46 10.42 8.95
N ILE A 149 -1.35 10.31 8.22
CA ILE A 149 -0.83 11.41 7.42
C ILE A 149 -1.13 11.09 5.97
N LYS A 150 -1.69 12.07 5.26
CA LYS A 150 -1.94 11.98 3.82
C LYS A 150 -0.73 12.46 3.06
N PHE A 151 -0.37 11.72 2.02
CA PHE A 151 0.70 12.08 1.10
C PHE A 151 0.16 12.10 -0.33
N GLU A 152 0.65 13.05 -1.11
CA GLU A 152 0.31 13.14 -2.53
C GLU A 152 1.55 13.38 -3.35
N LYS A 153 1.57 12.79 -4.55
CA LYS A 153 2.59 13.07 -5.56
C LYS A 153 1.89 13.41 -6.87
N ARG A 154 2.26 14.55 -7.43
CA ARG A 154 1.79 14.94 -8.76
C ARG A 154 2.55 14.15 -9.82
N ILE A 155 1.81 13.56 -10.75
CA ILE A 155 2.37 12.76 -11.86
C ILE A 155 2.37 13.62 -13.12
N VAL A 156 3.54 13.72 -13.70
CA VAL A 156 3.75 14.57 -14.89
C VAL A 156 3.87 13.73 -16.15
#